data_0cee90e6e6e6bf7475b3777ce958139a
#
_entry.id   0cee90e6e6e6bf7475b3777ce958139a
#
_cell.length_a   1.000
_cell.length_b   1.000
_cell.length_c   1.000
_cell.angle_alpha   90.00
_cell.angle_beta   90.00
_cell.angle_gamma   90.00
#
_symmetry.space_group_name_H-M   'P 1'
#
loop_
_entity.id
_entity.type
_entity.pdbx_description
1 polymer ?
#
loop_
_entity_poly.entity_id
_entity_poly.type
_entity_poly.pdbx_seq_one_letter_code
_entity_poly.pdbx_strand_id
1 'polypeptide(L)'
;MKFIILTLFTFLIGFNLQSEQPTVYGKLWISVESQDTASGTEVDMVSNASRLGIKGTMDFGEGIEAIYQAEYEVDPVDGTADESKDRTFKQRNSFVGLKGSMGTIFLGTHDTATKRSLKKIDLFNDLAGDIKNIFQGENRMSDLVGYKTPKMNGFSATFNAIKGTEGLGDDSIGDSTSISLSYDTKTFYTALAFDSDLKGYDSTRLMLQIPFNRSQLGIMFQESKELSTGEEEDGYVVSFSKKVGNKGTLKFQQAESDMKLDSGKQFTFGYDYKLSSKAKAFYFFTDLNGNEDSKEKEIHGVGFEYKF
;
A
#
# COMPACT_ATOMS: atom_id res chain seq x y z
N MET A 1 9.44 -31.90 21.19
CA MET A 1 8.31 -32.27 20.32
C MET A 1 8.59 -31.76 18.89
N LYS A 2 9.54 -32.42 18.22
CA LYS A 2 10.02 -32.03 16.86
C LYS A 2 9.80 -33.22 15.94
N PHE A 3 8.65 -33.33 15.25
CA PHE A 3 8.44 -34.26 14.13
C PHE A 3 6.96 -34.30 13.72
N ILE A 4 6.42 -33.30 13.02
CA ILE A 4 5.13 -33.40 12.28
C ILE A 4 5.07 -32.39 11.10
N ILE A 5 6.12 -32.16 10.34
CA ILE A 5 6.04 -31.29 9.13
C ILE A 5 6.58 -31.96 7.85
N LEU A 6 6.81 -33.23 7.82
CA LEU A 6 7.47 -33.86 6.65
C LEU A 6 6.62 -34.90 5.90
N THR A 7 5.30 -34.88 5.96
CA THR A 7 4.50 -35.92 5.29
C THR A 7 3.40 -35.39 4.35
N LEU A 8 3.50 -34.16 3.86
CA LEU A 8 2.48 -33.59 2.95
C LEU A 8 2.95 -33.36 1.51
N PHE A 9 4.04 -33.99 1.05
CA PHE A 9 4.62 -33.70 -0.27
C PHE A 9 4.62 -34.85 -1.27
N THR A 10 3.85 -35.91 -1.08
CA THR A 10 3.89 -37.11 -1.97
C THR A 10 2.56 -37.42 -2.67
N PHE A 11 1.74 -36.39 -3.03
CA PHE A 11 0.52 -36.64 -3.81
C PHE A 11 0.41 -35.70 -5.02
N LEU A 12 1.46 -35.64 -5.87
CA LEU A 12 1.45 -34.91 -7.14
C LEU A 12 1.77 -35.87 -8.28
N ILE A 13 0.82 -36.73 -8.65
CA ILE A 13 0.92 -37.53 -9.88
C ILE A 13 -0.36 -37.29 -10.68
N GLY A 14 -0.26 -36.57 -11.79
CA GLY A 14 -1.22 -36.63 -12.87
C GLY A 14 -2.04 -35.40 -13.20
N PHE A 15 -1.62 -34.20 -12.83
CA PHE A 15 -2.30 -32.98 -13.29
C PHE A 15 -1.73 -32.52 -14.63
N ASN A 16 -2.58 -32.26 -15.62
CA ASN A 16 -2.22 -31.47 -16.80
C ASN A 16 -2.04 -30.03 -16.35
N LEU A 17 -0.81 -29.67 -15.98
CA LEU A 17 -0.47 -28.29 -15.56
C LEU A 17 -0.53 -27.38 -16.78
N GLN A 18 -1.58 -26.59 -16.89
CA GLN A 18 -1.69 -25.55 -17.90
C GLN A 18 -1.18 -24.24 -17.28
N SER A 19 0.08 -23.91 -17.53
CA SER A 19 0.69 -22.65 -17.13
C SER A 19 0.25 -21.56 -18.10
N GLU A 20 -0.35 -20.47 -17.59
CA GLU A 20 -0.46 -19.24 -18.37
C GLU A 20 0.92 -18.59 -18.52
N GLN A 21 1.15 -17.91 -19.64
CA GLN A 21 2.41 -17.18 -19.83
C GLN A 21 2.55 -16.08 -18.78
N PRO A 22 3.74 -15.93 -18.15
CA PRO A 22 3.98 -14.85 -17.21
C PRO A 22 3.68 -13.48 -17.80
N THR A 23 2.96 -12.66 -17.07
CA THR A 23 2.70 -11.27 -17.47
C THR A 23 3.82 -10.39 -16.91
N VAL A 24 4.58 -9.77 -17.79
CA VAL A 24 5.49 -8.68 -17.44
C VAL A 24 4.66 -7.39 -17.40
N TYR A 25 4.83 -6.60 -16.37
CA TYR A 25 4.13 -5.33 -16.21
C TYR A 25 5.04 -4.31 -15.53
N GLY A 26 4.69 -3.05 -15.65
CA GLY A 26 5.43 -2.00 -14.97
C GLY A 26 4.73 -0.66 -15.01
N LYS A 27 5.35 0.30 -14.33
CA LYS A 27 4.95 1.68 -14.25
C LYS A 27 6.19 2.56 -14.19
N LEU A 28 6.32 3.51 -15.10
CA LEU A 28 7.22 4.64 -14.97
C LEU A 28 6.39 5.85 -14.53
N TRP A 29 6.77 6.44 -13.42
CA TRP A 29 6.02 7.54 -12.80
C TRP A 29 7.01 8.57 -12.26
N ILE A 30 7.15 9.67 -13.00
CA ILE A 30 8.18 10.67 -12.77
C ILE A 30 7.52 12.04 -12.71
N SER A 31 7.95 12.87 -11.77
CA SER A 31 7.60 14.28 -11.64
C SER A 31 8.83 15.15 -11.60
N VAL A 32 8.66 16.39 -12.00
CA VAL A 32 9.52 17.51 -11.61
C VAL A 32 8.81 18.20 -10.46
N GLU A 33 9.49 18.34 -9.34
CA GLU A 33 8.94 18.87 -8.10
C GLU A 33 9.74 20.09 -7.65
N SER A 34 9.02 21.19 -7.36
CA SER A 34 9.56 22.33 -6.63
C SER A 34 9.16 22.18 -5.18
N GLN A 35 10.14 22.03 -4.30
CA GLN A 35 9.95 21.91 -2.86
C GLN A 35 10.47 23.18 -2.18
N ASP A 36 9.60 23.85 -1.45
CA ASP A 36 9.94 24.99 -0.57
C ASP A 36 9.97 24.50 0.88
N THR A 37 11.08 24.81 1.56
CA THR A 37 11.34 24.42 2.95
C THR A 37 11.94 25.62 3.69
N ALA A 38 12.06 25.52 5.01
CA ALA A 38 12.79 26.52 5.81
C ALA A 38 14.24 26.80 5.32
N SER A 39 14.84 25.86 4.59
CA SER A 39 16.21 25.99 4.04
C SER A 39 16.26 26.63 2.66
N GLY A 40 15.11 26.85 2.02
CA GLY A 40 14.98 27.44 0.68
C GLY A 40 14.22 26.54 -0.29
N THR A 41 14.17 26.97 -1.55
CA THR A 41 13.46 26.28 -2.62
C THR A 41 14.43 25.43 -3.44
N GLU A 42 14.10 24.16 -3.64
CA GLU A 42 14.82 23.22 -4.51
C GLU A 42 13.89 22.71 -5.61
N VAL A 43 14.46 22.37 -6.75
CA VAL A 43 13.72 21.77 -7.88
C VAL A 43 14.42 20.51 -8.31
N ASP A 44 13.72 19.38 -8.19
CA ASP A 44 14.26 18.07 -8.50
C ASP A 44 13.34 17.25 -9.40
N MET A 45 13.92 16.21 -10.02
CA MET A 45 13.18 15.17 -10.67
C MET A 45 13.01 13.99 -9.70
N VAL A 46 11.77 13.49 -9.54
CA VAL A 46 11.42 12.48 -8.55
C VAL A 46 10.80 11.26 -9.22
N SER A 47 11.29 10.07 -8.84
CA SER A 47 10.68 8.80 -9.19
C SER A 47 9.61 8.42 -8.15
N ASN A 48 8.33 8.43 -8.56
CA ASN A 48 7.20 8.13 -7.67
C ASN A 48 6.94 6.63 -7.59
N ALA A 49 7.88 5.89 -7.02
CA ALA A 49 7.85 4.44 -6.92
C ALA A 49 7.58 3.77 -8.29
N SER A 50 8.36 4.16 -9.32
CA SER A 50 8.40 3.46 -10.60
C SER A 50 8.77 1.99 -10.36
N ARG A 51 8.19 1.06 -11.13
CA ARG A 51 8.31 -0.36 -10.82
C ARG A 51 8.26 -1.26 -12.04
N LEU A 52 8.87 -2.42 -11.90
CA LEU A 52 8.83 -3.53 -12.84
C LEU A 52 8.42 -4.80 -12.09
N GLY A 53 7.60 -5.63 -12.69
CA GLY A 53 7.16 -6.88 -12.08
C GLY A 53 6.80 -7.95 -13.07
N ILE A 54 6.80 -9.18 -12.56
CA ILE A 54 6.30 -10.38 -13.24
C ILE A 54 5.26 -11.02 -12.34
N LYS A 55 4.15 -11.47 -12.91
CA LYS A 55 3.11 -12.22 -12.21
C LYS A 55 2.50 -13.28 -13.11
N GLY A 56 1.90 -14.28 -12.52
CA GLY A 56 1.20 -15.30 -13.27
C GLY A 56 0.37 -16.20 -12.39
N THR A 57 -0.34 -17.10 -13.05
CA THR A 57 -1.14 -18.15 -12.42
C THR A 57 -0.82 -19.48 -13.07
N MET A 58 -1.06 -20.58 -12.34
CA MET A 58 -1.00 -21.94 -12.84
C MET A 58 -2.21 -22.68 -12.30
N ASP A 59 -3.06 -23.16 -13.19
CA ASP A 59 -4.23 -23.94 -12.83
C ASP A 59 -3.81 -25.39 -12.49
N PHE A 60 -4.17 -25.85 -11.29
CA PHE A 60 -3.98 -27.23 -10.84
C PHE A 60 -5.21 -28.11 -11.05
N GLY A 61 -6.27 -27.58 -11.64
CA GLY A 61 -7.58 -28.22 -11.71
C GLY A 61 -8.38 -28.09 -10.41
N GLU A 62 -9.60 -28.62 -10.41
CA GLU A 62 -10.52 -28.59 -9.27
C GLU A 62 -10.77 -27.18 -8.67
N GLY A 63 -10.52 -26.12 -9.44
CA GLY A 63 -10.68 -24.73 -9.02
C GLY A 63 -9.58 -24.23 -8.10
N ILE A 64 -8.41 -24.87 -8.09
CA ILE A 64 -7.22 -24.45 -7.37
C ILE A 64 -6.22 -23.86 -8.35
N GLU A 65 -5.79 -22.62 -8.10
CA GLU A 65 -4.76 -21.89 -8.86
C GLU A 65 -3.56 -21.60 -7.96
N ALA A 66 -2.35 -21.93 -8.41
CA ALA A 66 -1.16 -21.27 -7.88
C ALA A 66 -1.08 -19.85 -8.42
N ILE A 67 -0.67 -18.92 -7.57
CA ILE A 67 -0.45 -17.52 -7.92
C ILE A 67 0.96 -17.10 -7.53
N TYR A 68 1.58 -16.24 -8.30
CA TYR A 68 2.86 -15.64 -7.93
C TYR A 68 3.00 -14.22 -8.45
N GLN A 69 3.82 -13.45 -7.78
CA GLN A 69 4.24 -12.12 -8.16
C GLN A 69 5.66 -11.87 -7.67
N ALA A 70 6.47 -11.21 -8.50
CA ALA A 70 7.72 -10.57 -8.11
C ALA A 70 7.72 -9.14 -8.63
N GLU A 71 7.70 -8.15 -7.73
CA GLU A 71 7.67 -6.74 -8.07
C GLU A 71 8.83 -6.01 -7.39
N TYR A 72 9.50 -5.17 -8.15
CA TYR A 72 10.60 -4.34 -7.70
C TYR A 72 10.37 -2.88 -8.08
N GLU A 73 10.63 -1.99 -7.14
CA GLU A 73 10.79 -0.57 -7.41
C GLU A 73 12.12 -0.35 -8.12
N VAL A 74 12.08 0.52 -9.11
CA VAL A 74 13.23 0.99 -9.87
C VAL A 74 13.24 2.51 -9.84
N ASP A 75 14.41 3.10 -9.85
CA ASP A 75 14.52 4.54 -9.98
C ASP A 75 15.13 4.91 -11.33
N PRO A 76 14.31 5.39 -12.29
CA PRO A 76 14.81 5.84 -13.58
C PRO A 76 15.42 7.25 -13.55
N VAL A 77 15.40 7.95 -12.41
CA VAL A 77 15.99 9.28 -12.24
C VAL A 77 17.44 9.15 -11.77
N ASP A 78 17.64 8.51 -10.60
CA ASP A 78 18.96 8.46 -9.95
C ASP A 78 19.61 7.07 -10.03
N GLY A 79 18.86 6.06 -10.44
CA GLY A 79 19.36 4.69 -10.60
C GLY A 79 19.39 3.86 -9.31
N THR A 80 19.10 4.46 -8.15
CA THR A 80 19.13 3.80 -6.84
C THR A 80 17.76 3.83 -6.18
N ALA A 81 17.02 2.72 -6.24
CA ALA A 81 15.68 2.64 -5.67
C ALA A 81 15.66 2.35 -4.15
N ASP A 82 16.73 1.82 -3.58
CA ASP A 82 16.89 1.58 -2.14
C ASP A 82 18.18 2.28 -1.66
N GLU A 83 18.08 3.57 -1.42
CA GLU A 83 19.20 4.43 -0.97
C GLU A 83 19.84 3.92 0.33
N SER A 84 19.03 3.40 1.27
CA SER A 84 19.53 2.91 2.56
C SER A 84 20.49 1.71 2.42
N LYS A 85 20.44 1.00 1.28
CA LYS A 85 21.24 -0.19 1.00
C LYS A 85 22.07 -0.08 -0.28
N ASP A 86 22.08 1.09 -0.93
CA ASP A 86 22.74 1.35 -2.21
C ASP A 86 22.37 0.28 -3.27
N ARG A 87 21.06 0.07 -3.49
CA ARG A 87 20.56 -0.96 -4.41
C ARG A 87 19.71 -0.35 -5.52
N THR A 88 19.98 -0.78 -6.75
CA THR A 88 19.19 -0.44 -7.94
C THR A 88 17.73 -0.90 -7.85
N PHE A 89 17.46 -1.98 -7.11
CA PHE A 89 16.12 -2.55 -6.97
C PHE A 89 15.70 -2.58 -5.50
N LYS A 90 14.50 -2.10 -5.20
CA LYS A 90 13.86 -2.23 -3.91
C LYS A 90 12.69 -3.18 -4.00
N GLN A 91 12.71 -4.24 -3.21
CA GLN A 91 11.65 -5.25 -3.22
C GLN A 91 10.31 -4.65 -2.83
N ARG A 92 9.30 -4.95 -3.64
CA ARG A 92 7.90 -4.65 -3.37
C ARG A 92 7.14 -5.96 -3.12
N ASN A 93 5.84 -6.03 -3.46
CA ASN A 93 5.06 -7.26 -3.26
C ASN A 93 5.63 -8.41 -4.08
N SER A 94 6.21 -9.40 -3.41
CA SER A 94 6.84 -10.57 -4.01
C SER A 94 6.45 -11.82 -3.20
N PHE A 95 5.59 -12.65 -3.77
CA PHE A 95 4.96 -13.75 -3.06
C PHE A 95 4.59 -14.90 -3.99
N VAL A 96 4.34 -16.07 -3.40
CA VAL A 96 3.68 -17.22 -4.00
C VAL A 96 2.47 -17.60 -3.17
N GLY A 97 1.46 -18.22 -3.77
CA GLY A 97 0.27 -18.60 -3.02
C GLY A 97 -0.63 -19.56 -3.78
N LEU A 98 -1.68 -20.00 -3.09
CA LEU A 98 -2.76 -20.82 -3.63
C LEU A 98 -4.08 -20.09 -3.46
N LYS A 99 -4.87 -20.08 -4.52
CA LYS A 99 -6.21 -19.50 -4.54
C LYS A 99 -7.22 -20.58 -4.90
N GLY A 100 -8.33 -20.65 -4.17
CA GLY A 100 -9.41 -21.59 -4.40
C GLY A 100 -10.74 -21.09 -3.86
N SER A 101 -11.74 -21.97 -3.81
CA SER A 101 -13.08 -21.62 -3.32
C SER A 101 -13.10 -21.18 -1.86
N MET A 102 -12.17 -21.66 -1.04
CA MET A 102 -12.04 -21.29 0.38
C MET A 102 -11.27 -19.98 0.58
N GLY A 103 -10.71 -19.36 -0.46
CA GLY A 103 -9.94 -18.11 -0.37
C GLY A 103 -8.54 -18.23 -0.95
N THR A 104 -7.65 -17.36 -0.48
CA THR A 104 -6.27 -17.28 -0.97
C THR A 104 -5.32 -17.31 0.21
N ILE A 105 -4.37 -18.24 0.19
CA ILE A 105 -3.19 -18.24 1.08
C ILE A 105 -1.96 -17.82 0.28
N PHE A 106 -1.08 -17.01 0.86
CA PHE A 106 0.14 -16.55 0.20
C PHE A 106 1.28 -16.36 1.21
N LEU A 107 2.51 -16.45 0.71
CA LEU A 107 3.75 -16.43 1.48
C LEU A 107 4.77 -15.53 0.79
N GLY A 108 5.44 -14.67 1.53
CA GLY A 108 6.52 -13.82 1.01
C GLY A 108 6.49 -12.39 1.52
N THR A 109 6.87 -11.44 0.68
CA THR A 109 6.80 -10.00 0.98
C THR A 109 5.50 -9.43 0.43
N HIS A 110 4.71 -8.79 1.29
CA HIS A 110 3.42 -8.23 0.88
C HIS A 110 3.03 -7.01 1.71
N ASP A 111 2.20 -6.12 1.11
CA ASP A 111 1.53 -5.06 1.86
C ASP A 111 0.61 -5.69 2.91
N THR A 112 0.61 -5.14 4.14
CA THR A 112 -0.21 -5.63 5.24
C THR A 112 -1.71 -5.53 4.97
N ALA A 113 -2.51 -6.27 5.74
CA ALA A 113 -3.96 -6.24 5.65
C ALA A 113 -4.49 -4.82 5.91
N THR A 114 -3.92 -4.10 6.89
CA THR A 114 -4.25 -2.70 7.20
C THR A 114 -3.96 -1.79 6.02
N LYS A 115 -2.77 -1.83 5.45
CA LYS A 115 -2.44 -1.02 4.26
C LYS A 115 -3.35 -1.33 3.08
N ARG A 116 -3.60 -2.60 2.78
CA ARG A 116 -4.46 -3.03 1.68
C ARG A 116 -5.92 -2.60 1.84
N SER A 117 -6.41 -2.47 3.07
CA SER A 117 -7.77 -2.07 3.37
C SER A 117 -8.05 -0.59 3.10
N LEU A 118 -7.02 0.26 3.02
CA LEU A 118 -7.13 1.69 2.71
C LEU A 118 -7.72 1.96 1.31
N LYS A 119 -7.52 1.07 0.36
CA LYS A 119 -7.96 1.20 -1.04
C LYS A 119 -7.52 2.54 -1.67
N LYS A 120 -8.50 3.38 -2.05
CA LYS A 120 -8.29 4.66 -2.70
C LYS A 120 -8.74 5.84 -1.83
N ILE A 121 -8.63 5.72 -0.53
CA ILE A 121 -8.83 6.83 0.39
C ILE A 121 -7.62 7.76 0.28
N ASP A 122 -6.41 7.20 0.30
CA ASP A 122 -5.22 7.96 -0.08
C ASP A 122 -5.19 8.14 -1.61
N LEU A 123 -5.45 9.38 -2.05
CA LEU A 123 -5.49 9.77 -3.46
C LEU A 123 -4.11 10.14 -4.01
N PHE A 124 -3.11 10.27 -3.15
CA PHE A 124 -1.76 10.71 -3.50
C PHE A 124 -0.68 9.70 -3.11
N ASN A 125 -1.09 8.44 -2.87
CA ASN A 125 -0.16 7.35 -2.57
C ASN A 125 1.01 7.30 -3.57
N ASP A 126 2.22 7.14 -3.07
CA ASP A 126 3.51 7.20 -3.77
C ASP A 126 3.89 8.63 -4.29
N LEU A 127 3.09 9.69 -4.08
CA LEU A 127 3.45 11.10 -4.34
C LEU A 127 3.84 11.81 -3.04
N ALA A 128 4.28 13.06 -3.14
CA ALA A 128 4.62 13.87 -1.96
C ALA A 128 3.43 14.06 -0.98
N GLY A 129 2.19 13.94 -1.45
CA GLY A 129 0.98 13.97 -0.63
C GLY A 129 0.54 12.62 -0.04
N ASP A 130 1.40 11.60 -0.06
CA ASP A 130 1.13 10.27 0.53
C ASP A 130 0.93 10.38 2.05
N ILE A 131 -0.10 9.76 2.58
CA ILE A 131 -0.39 9.77 4.03
C ILE A 131 0.70 9.13 4.88
N LYS A 132 1.57 8.30 4.29
CA LYS A 132 2.73 7.72 4.99
C LYS A 132 3.65 8.76 5.62
N ASN A 133 3.57 10.02 5.20
CA ASN A 133 4.36 11.11 5.76
C ASN A 133 4.01 11.38 7.22
N ILE A 134 2.74 11.24 7.58
CA ILE A 134 2.22 11.56 8.92
C ILE A 134 1.52 10.38 9.61
N PHE A 135 1.20 9.27 8.90
CA PHE A 135 0.55 8.09 9.48
C PHE A 135 1.49 6.88 9.58
N GLN A 136 1.35 6.11 10.64
CA GLN A 136 1.84 4.74 10.73
C GLN A 136 0.93 3.78 9.92
N GLY A 137 1.33 2.50 9.77
CA GLY A 137 0.48 1.46 9.18
C GLY A 137 0.58 1.29 7.66
N GLU A 138 1.33 2.15 6.94
CA GLU A 138 1.60 1.97 5.50
C GLU A 138 2.71 0.95 5.25
N ASN A 139 2.58 -0.25 5.85
CA ASN A 139 3.63 -1.25 5.93
C ASN A 139 3.59 -2.26 4.78
N ARG A 140 4.79 -2.65 4.33
CA ARG A 140 5.07 -3.84 3.53
C ARG A 140 6.08 -4.68 4.30
N MET A 141 5.72 -5.94 4.57
CA MET A 141 6.50 -6.82 5.42
C MET A 141 6.99 -8.03 4.64
N SER A 142 8.25 -8.41 4.87
CA SER A 142 8.78 -9.72 4.53
C SER A 142 8.34 -10.77 5.55
N ASP A 143 8.65 -12.02 5.30
CA ASP A 143 8.37 -13.13 6.20
C ASP A 143 6.91 -13.17 6.65
N LEU A 144 6.01 -12.94 5.70
CA LEU A 144 4.58 -12.81 5.88
C LEU A 144 3.86 -14.05 5.34
N VAL A 145 2.99 -14.61 6.17
CA VAL A 145 1.97 -15.59 5.79
C VAL A 145 0.62 -14.87 5.77
N GLY A 146 -0.04 -14.83 4.62
CA GLY A 146 -1.31 -14.16 4.46
C GLY A 146 -2.44 -15.12 4.10
N TYR A 147 -3.62 -14.88 4.64
CA TYR A 147 -4.86 -15.52 4.21
C TYR A 147 -5.94 -14.48 3.95
N LYS A 148 -6.60 -14.61 2.81
CA LYS A 148 -7.74 -13.78 2.43
C LYS A 148 -8.96 -14.65 2.15
N THR A 149 -10.07 -14.41 2.83
CA THR A 149 -11.33 -15.11 2.59
C THR A 149 -11.90 -14.82 1.21
N PRO A 150 -12.76 -15.70 0.68
CA PRO A 150 -13.64 -15.32 -0.41
C PRO A 150 -14.52 -14.14 -0.01
N LYS A 151 -15.00 -13.37 -1.00
CA LYS A 151 -15.99 -12.32 -0.76
C LYS A 151 -17.39 -12.96 -0.69
N MET A 152 -18.04 -12.87 0.46
CA MET A 152 -19.35 -13.43 0.73
C MET A 152 -20.35 -12.32 1.05
N ASN A 153 -21.33 -12.08 0.19
CA ASN A 153 -22.35 -11.03 0.35
C ASN A 153 -21.76 -9.63 0.64
N GLY A 154 -20.60 -9.34 0.07
CA GLY A 154 -19.87 -8.07 0.31
C GLY A 154 -18.81 -8.15 1.40
N PHE A 155 -18.87 -9.10 2.32
CA PHE A 155 -17.88 -9.26 3.40
C PHE A 155 -16.64 -10.02 2.93
N SER A 156 -15.48 -9.60 3.39
CA SER A 156 -14.22 -10.34 3.30
C SER A 156 -13.30 -9.97 4.46
N ALA A 157 -12.42 -10.91 4.82
CA ALA A 157 -11.38 -10.72 5.81
C ALA A 157 -10.01 -11.01 5.21
N THR A 158 -8.99 -10.33 5.71
CA THR A 158 -7.58 -10.66 5.43
C THR A 158 -6.85 -10.76 6.77
N PHE A 159 -6.05 -11.78 6.91
CA PHE A 159 -5.20 -12.03 8.08
C PHE A 159 -3.75 -12.20 7.60
N ASN A 160 -2.82 -11.55 8.28
CA ASN A 160 -1.38 -11.72 8.09
C ASN A 160 -0.73 -12.11 9.42
N ALA A 161 0.04 -13.19 9.41
CA ALA A 161 1.01 -13.53 10.42
C ALA A 161 2.40 -13.13 9.88
N ILE A 162 3.14 -12.37 10.64
CA ILE A 162 4.36 -11.70 10.20
C ILE A 162 5.45 -12.04 11.21
N LYS A 163 6.69 -12.20 10.75
CA LYS A 163 7.82 -12.33 11.65
C LYS A 163 7.99 -11.04 12.45
N GLY A 164 8.16 -11.14 13.75
CA GLY A 164 8.37 -10.02 14.65
C GLY A 164 9.56 -9.15 14.25
N THR A 165 9.62 -7.93 14.77
CA THR A 165 10.70 -7.00 14.48
C THR A 165 11.95 -7.40 15.25
N GLU A 166 13.07 -7.56 14.55
CA GLU A 166 14.36 -7.91 15.13
C GLU A 166 14.76 -6.90 16.22
N GLY A 167 15.10 -7.38 17.42
CA GLY A 167 15.51 -6.56 18.55
C GLY A 167 14.42 -6.30 19.60
N LEU A 168 13.14 -6.66 19.36
CA LEU A 168 12.05 -6.56 20.35
C LEU A 168 11.80 -7.89 21.10
N GLY A 169 12.60 -8.92 20.84
CA GLY A 169 12.59 -10.17 21.60
C GLY A 169 11.86 -11.34 20.95
N ASP A 170 11.16 -11.10 19.83
CA ASP A 170 10.35 -12.08 19.14
C ASP A 170 10.79 -12.21 17.67
N ASP A 171 11.21 -13.42 17.28
CA ASP A 171 11.77 -13.72 15.96
C ASP A 171 10.92 -14.74 15.17
N SER A 172 9.70 -15.01 15.63
CA SER A 172 8.84 -16.04 15.05
C SER A 172 7.74 -15.46 14.15
N ILE A 173 7.31 -16.23 13.16
CA ILE A 173 6.13 -15.89 12.35
C ILE A 173 4.89 -15.94 13.25
N GLY A 174 4.16 -14.82 13.33
CA GLY A 174 2.98 -14.66 14.15
C GLY A 174 3.21 -13.76 15.38
N ASP A 175 4.43 -13.37 15.65
CA ASP A 175 4.72 -12.40 16.73
C ASP A 175 4.14 -11.02 16.39
N SER A 176 4.13 -10.65 15.11
CA SER A 176 3.36 -9.50 14.62
C SER A 176 2.19 -9.96 13.76
N THR A 177 1.07 -9.26 13.84
CA THR A 177 -0.12 -9.57 13.04
C THR A 177 -0.74 -8.32 12.39
N SER A 178 -1.42 -8.53 11.25
CA SER A 178 -2.24 -7.52 10.62
C SER A 178 -3.54 -8.14 10.13
N ILE A 179 -4.68 -7.58 10.52
CA ILE A 179 -6.00 -8.12 10.24
C ILE A 179 -6.88 -7.01 9.65
N SER A 180 -7.69 -7.33 8.63
CA SER A 180 -8.74 -6.42 8.18
C SER A 180 -10.05 -7.16 7.92
N LEU A 181 -11.14 -6.53 8.33
CA LEU A 181 -12.51 -6.92 8.03
C LEU A 181 -13.12 -5.87 7.12
N SER A 182 -13.67 -6.26 6.00
CA SER A 182 -14.21 -5.30 5.04
C SER A 182 -15.61 -5.69 4.54
N TYR A 183 -16.42 -4.67 4.31
CA TYR A 183 -17.70 -4.77 3.63
C TYR A 183 -17.69 -3.87 2.40
N ASP A 184 -17.81 -4.46 1.24
CA ASP A 184 -17.60 -3.81 -0.06
C ASP A 184 -18.80 -4.06 -0.97
N THR A 185 -19.54 -3.00 -1.23
CA THR A 185 -20.73 -2.98 -2.09
C THR A 185 -20.54 -2.02 -3.27
N LYS A 186 -21.57 -1.89 -4.10
CA LYS A 186 -21.59 -0.88 -5.18
C LYS A 186 -21.79 0.55 -4.65
N THR A 187 -22.38 0.69 -3.45
CA THR A 187 -22.77 1.99 -2.87
C THR A 187 -21.75 2.54 -1.89
N PHE A 188 -21.05 1.68 -1.18
CA PHE A 188 -19.97 2.07 -0.27
C PHE A 188 -19.02 0.89 0.02
N TYR A 189 -17.87 1.24 0.51
CA TYR A 189 -16.89 0.35 1.12
C TYR A 189 -16.60 0.82 2.52
N THR A 190 -16.53 -0.10 3.47
CA THR A 190 -16.01 0.17 4.81
C THR A 190 -15.09 -0.96 5.23
N ALA A 191 -14.12 -0.67 6.08
CA ALA A 191 -13.26 -1.65 6.67
C ALA A 191 -12.79 -1.23 8.06
N LEU A 192 -12.55 -2.22 8.90
CA LEU A 192 -11.88 -2.11 10.18
C LEU A 192 -10.61 -2.95 10.11
N ALA A 193 -9.48 -2.38 10.49
CA ALA A 193 -8.20 -3.06 10.44
C ALA A 193 -7.43 -2.86 11.75
N PHE A 194 -6.61 -3.87 12.09
CA PHE A 194 -5.83 -3.94 13.31
C PHE A 194 -4.43 -4.44 12.97
N ASP A 195 -3.42 -3.72 13.40
CA ASP A 195 -2.04 -4.19 13.46
C ASP A 195 -1.67 -4.42 14.93
N SER A 196 -1.00 -5.52 15.24
CA SER A 196 -0.49 -5.79 16.57
C SER A 196 1.00 -6.09 16.50
N ASP A 197 1.76 -5.39 17.33
CA ASP A 197 3.22 -5.43 17.42
C ASP A 197 3.90 -5.30 16.05
N LEU A 198 3.38 -4.40 15.21
CA LEU A 198 3.92 -4.21 13.88
C LEU A 198 4.87 -3.01 13.85
N LYS A 199 6.18 -3.28 13.79
CA LYS A 199 7.24 -2.27 13.88
C LYS A 199 7.19 -1.45 15.19
N GLY A 200 6.76 -2.09 16.27
CA GLY A 200 6.68 -1.46 17.59
C GLY A 200 5.39 -0.68 17.83
N TYR A 201 4.37 -0.88 16.99
CA TYR A 201 3.07 -0.22 17.11
C TYR A 201 1.91 -1.21 17.10
N ASP A 202 0.93 -0.98 17.97
CA ASP A 202 -0.44 -1.47 17.81
C ASP A 202 -1.26 -0.38 17.13
N SER A 203 -2.07 -0.73 16.13
CA SER A 203 -2.88 0.26 15.42
C SER A 203 -4.29 -0.25 15.13
N THR A 204 -5.27 0.65 15.23
CA THR A 204 -6.66 0.42 14.82
C THR A 204 -7.05 1.45 13.77
N ARG A 205 -7.59 1.00 12.63
CA ARG A 205 -7.96 1.86 11.52
C ARG A 205 -9.38 1.58 11.06
N LEU A 206 -10.22 2.62 10.98
CA LEU A 206 -11.57 2.59 10.42
C LEU A 206 -11.60 3.37 9.11
N MET A 207 -12.18 2.78 8.07
CA MET A 207 -12.22 3.33 6.72
C MET A 207 -13.62 3.33 6.15
N LEU A 208 -13.97 4.41 5.43
CA LEU A 208 -15.21 4.55 4.69
C LEU A 208 -14.92 5.18 3.32
N GLN A 209 -15.42 4.57 2.25
CA GLN A 209 -15.32 5.11 0.89
C GLN A 209 -16.71 5.07 0.24
N ILE A 210 -17.19 6.22 -0.24
CA ILE A 210 -18.50 6.38 -0.84
C ILE A 210 -18.35 6.91 -2.27
N PRO A 211 -18.59 6.08 -3.29
CA PRO A 211 -18.68 6.54 -4.68
C PRO A 211 -20.06 7.17 -4.91
N PHE A 212 -20.12 8.33 -5.58
CA PHE A 212 -21.37 8.98 -5.99
C PHE A 212 -21.15 9.92 -7.18
N ASN A 213 -22.06 9.89 -8.14
CA ASN A 213 -22.11 10.83 -9.26
C ASN A 213 -20.74 11.21 -9.88
N ARG A 214 -19.95 10.20 -10.27
CA ARG A 214 -18.57 10.35 -10.83
C ARG A 214 -17.56 10.94 -9.82
N SER A 215 -17.93 10.98 -8.53
CA SER A 215 -17.11 11.43 -7.42
C SER A 215 -16.87 10.30 -6.45
N GLN A 216 -15.93 10.47 -5.53
CA GLN A 216 -15.67 9.58 -4.43
C GLN A 216 -15.30 10.40 -3.20
N LEU A 217 -15.91 10.10 -2.08
CA LEU A 217 -15.52 10.55 -0.75
C LEU A 217 -14.77 9.41 -0.06
N GLY A 218 -13.65 9.70 0.56
CA GLY A 218 -12.90 8.79 1.42
C GLY A 218 -12.73 9.38 2.81
N ILE A 219 -12.88 8.55 3.84
CA ILE A 219 -12.66 8.93 5.24
C ILE A 219 -11.88 7.79 5.91
N MET A 220 -10.89 8.14 6.71
CA MET A 220 -10.13 7.23 7.56
C MET A 220 -9.94 7.86 8.94
N PHE A 221 -10.07 7.05 9.97
CA PHE A 221 -9.62 7.33 11.33
C PHE A 221 -8.63 6.26 11.74
N GLN A 222 -7.59 6.66 12.43
CA GLN A 222 -6.60 5.74 12.97
C GLN A 222 -6.19 6.17 14.37
N GLU A 223 -6.02 5.17 15.23
CA GLU A 223 -5.35 5.27 16.51
C GLU A 223 -4.16 4.32 16.48
N SER A 224 -3.03 4.75 17.01
CA SER A 224 -1.81 3.96 17.11
C SER A 224 -1.20 4.15 18.49
N LYS A 225 -0.71 3.04 19.07
CA LYS A 225 0.00 3.01 20.32
C LYS A 225 1.43 2.57 20.09
N GLU A 226 2.40 3.37 20.50
CA GLU A 226 3.79 2.98 20.52
C GLU A 226 4.06 2.06 21.70
N LEU A 227 4.56 0.86 21.44
CA LEU A 227 4.74 -0.16 22.49
C LEU A 227 5.91 0.14 23.45
N SER A 228 6.90 0.90 22.98
CA SER A 228 8.08 1.26 23.80
C SER A 228 7.78 2.33 24.83
N THR A 229 6.95 3.31 24.50
CA THR A 229 6.59 4.45 25.38
C THR A 229 5.22 4.30 26.02
N GLY A 230 4.32 3.56 25.35
CA GLY A 230 2.91 3.46 25.69
C GLY A 230 2.10 4.68 25.25
N GLU A 231 2.69 5.61 24.50
CA GLU A 231 2.01 6.77 23.95
C GLU A 231 0.96 6.37 22.92
N GLU A 232 -0.20 7.00 22.97
CA GLU A 232 -1.31 6.79 22.05
C GLU A 232 -1.51 8.07 21.24
N GLU A 233 -1.55 7.89 19.93
CA GLU A 233 -1.66 8.97 18.95
C GLU A 233 -2.78 8.65 17.97
N ASP A 234 -3.50 9.66 17.53
CA ASP A 234 -4.60 9.49 16.59
C ASP A 234 -4.50 10.41 15.36
N GLY A 235 -5.37 10.16 14.41
CA GLY A 235 -5.41 10.99 13.21
C GLY A 235 -6.56 10.61 12.29
N TYR A 236 -6.81 11.48 11.32
CA TYR A 236 -7.83 11.27 10.31
C TYR A 236 -7.39 11.71 8.92
N VAL A 237 -8.03 11.12 7.90
CA VAL A 237 -7.94 11.54 6.50
C VAL A 237 -9.33 11.76 5.96
N VAL A 238 -9.52 12.86 5.25
CA VAL A 238 -10.69 13.11 4.40
C VAL A 238 -10.21 13.36 2.99
N SER A 239 -10.71 12.59 2.04
CA SER A 239 -10.34 12.72 0.64
C SER A 239 -11.56 12.81 -0.27
N PHE A 240 -11.43 13.57 -1.35
CA PHE A 240 -12.47 13.74 -2.34
C PHE A 240 -11.87 13.74 -3.74
N SER A 241 -12.45 12.95 -4.63
CA SER A 241 -12.10 12.99 -6.04
C SER A 241 -13.33 13.14 -6.92
N LYS A 242 -13.18 13.86 -8.05
CA LYS A 242 -14.25 14.09 -9.02
C LYS A 242 -13.73 14.02 -10.45
N LYS A 243 -14.38 13.19 -11.26
CA LYS A 243 -14.11 13.16 -12.71
C LYS A 243 -14.69 14.41 -13.38
N VAL A 244 -13.86 15.13 -14.13
CA VAL A 244 -14.19 16.35 -14.88
C VAL A 244 -14.04 16.05 -16.36
N GLY A 245 -15.11 16.25 -17.12
CA GLY A 245 -15.12 15.85 -18.52
C GLY A 245 -14.86 14.35 -18.70
N ASN A 246 -14.22 13.96 -19.78
CA ASN A 246 -13.93 12.56 -20.11
C ASN A 246 -12.51 12.13 -19.69
N LYS A 247 -11.62 13.08 -19.43
CA LYS A 247 -10.20 12.81 -19.21
C LYS A 247 -9.66 13.36 -17.89
N GLY A 248 -10.31 14.35 -17.29
CA GLY A 248 -9.84 14.99 -16.06
C GLY A 248 -10.31 14.28 -14.80
N THR A 249 -9.51 14.36 -13.73
CA THR A 249 -9.88 14.00 -12.35
C THR A 249 -9.28 15.01 -11.40
N LEU A 250 -10.11 15.72 -10.65
CA LEU A 250 -9.71 16.57 -9.53
C LEU A 250 -9.60 15.70 -8.27
N LYS A 251 -8.62 16.00 -7.42
CA LYS A 251 -8.34 15.29 -6.17
C LYS A 251 -8.05 16.29 -5.06
N PHE A 252 -8.60 16.04 -3.86
CA PHE A 252 -8.35 16.79 -2.65
C PHE A 252 -8.16 15.80 -1.51
N GLN A 253 -7.24 16.08 -0.63
CA GLN A 253 -6.97 15.27 0.56
C GLN A 253 -6.51 16.17 1.69
N GLN A 254 -7.17 16.04 2.84
CA GLN A 254 -6.74 16.60 4.11
C GLN A 254 -6.44 15.46 5.04
N ALA A 255 -5.30 15.51 5.70
CA ALA A 255 -4.88 14.54 6.69
C ALA A 255 -4.29 15.26 7.90
N GLU A 256 -4.62 14.80 9.10
CA GLU A 256 -4.06 15.30 10.36
C GLU A 256 -3.72 14.10 11.24
N SER A 257 -2.54 14.11 11.88
CA SER A 257 -2.06 13.02 12.73
C SER A 257 -0.83 13.44 13.52
N ASP A 258 -0.74 13.00 14.76
CA ASP A 258 0.44 13.18 15.62
C ASP A 258 1.46 12.03 15.51
N MET A 259 1.17 10.97 14.73
CA MET A 259 1.93 9.70 14.71
C MET A 259 3.37 9.80 14.20
N LYS A 260 3.70 10.75 13.34
CA LYS A 260 5.06 10.91 12.77
C LYS A 260 5.56 12.33 12.79
N LEU A 261 4.68 13.25 12.99
CA LEU A 261 4.93 14.68 13.02
C LEU A 261 3.97 15.26 14.05
N ASP A 262 4.49 15.81 15.13
CA ASP A 262 3.70 16.45 16.17
C ASP A 262 2.80 17.54 15.58
N SER A 263 1.50 17.46 15.84
CA SER A 263 0.44 18.28 15.22
C SER A 263 0.51 18.28 13.68
N GLY A 264 0.89 17.15 13.09
CA GLY A 264 1.09 17.00 11.66
C GLY A 264 -0.17 17.22 10.86
N LYS A 265 -0.11 18.15 9.89
CA LYS A 265 -1.20 18.47 8.96
C LYS A 265 -0.69 18.39 7.54
N GLN A 266 -1.44 17.73 6.68
CA GLN A 266 -1.10 17.61 5.27
C GLN A 266 -2.34 17.91 4.43
N PHE A 267 -2.26 18.95 3.62
CA PHE A 267 -3.27 19.24 2.60
C PHE A 267 -2.68 18.96 1.23
N THR A 268 -3.41 18.25 0.38
CA THR A 268 -2.99 17.99 -0.99
C THR A 268 -4.14 18.21 -1.97
N PHE A 269 -3.84 18.94 -3.02
CA PHE A 269 -4.70 19.13 -4.19
C PHE A 269 -4.02 18.54 -5.43
N GLY A 270 -4.79 17.96 -6.35
CA GLY A 270 -4.22 17.43 -7.59
C GLY A 270 -5.20 17.36 -8.74
N TYR A 271 -4.63 17.30 -9.93
CA TYR A 271 -5.35 17.11 -11.18
C TYR A 271 -4.65 16.06 -12.03
N ASP A 272 -5.36 14.99 -12.35
CA ASP A 272 -4.89 13.96 -13.28
C ASP A 272 -5.59 14.17 -14.65
N TYR A 273 -4.82 14.20 -15.73
CA TYR A 273 -5.33 14.25 -17.10
C TYR A 273 -4.96 12.97 -17.84
N LYS A 274 -5.98 12.17 -18.17
CA LYS A 274 -5.83 10.91 -18.89
C LYS A 274 -5.43 11.15 -20.36
N LEU A 275 -4.25 10.70 -20.74
CA LEU A 275 -3.75 10.73 -22.11
C LEU A 275 -4.23 9.51 -22.90
N SER A 276 -4.12 8.32 -22.27
CA SER A 276 -4.58 7.03 -22.83
C SER A 276 -5.08 6.10 -21.72
N SER A 277 -5.38 4.84 -22.03
CA SER A 277 -5.69 3.82 -21.00
C SER A 277 -4.50 3.50 -20.09
N LYS A 278 -3.27 3.76 -20.57
CA LYS A 278 -2.01 3.43 -19.89
C LYS A 278 -1.20 4.66 -19.45
N ALA A 279 -1.60 5.87 -19.85
CA ALA A 279 -0.82 7.09 -19.60
C ALA A 279 -1.67 8.24 -19.07
N LYS A 280 -1.11 8.99 -18.12
CA LYS A 280 -1.67 10.27 -17.63
C LYS A 280 -0.57 11.29 -17.41
N ALA A 281 -0.89 12.56 -17.62
CA ALA A 281 -0.19 13.70 -17.05
C ALA A 281 -0.85 14.08 -15.73
N PHE A 282 -0.11 14.63 -14.80
CA PHE A 282 -0.66 15.06 -13.52
C PHE A 282 0.05 16.30 -12.99
N TYR A 283 -0.67 17.01 -12.14
CA TYR A 283 -0.16 18.08 -11.29
C TYR A 283 -0.65 17.83 -9.87
N PHE A 284 0.16 18.17 -8.88
CA PHE A 284 -0.24 18.25 -7.50
C PHE A 284 0.45 19.39 -6.77
N PHE A 285 -0.19 19.81 -5.70
CA PHE A 285 0.33 20.68 -4.66
C PHE A 285 0.15 19.97 -3.33
N THR A 286 1.16 19.96 -2.49
CA THR A 286 1.12 19.44 -1.11
C THR A 286 1.69 20.48 -0.17
N ASP A 287 0.95 20.76 0.88
CA ASP A 287 1.36 21.53 2.04
C ASP A 287 1.41 20.56 3.23
N LEU A 288 2.59 20.39 3.80
CA LEU A 288 2.87 19.57 4.98
C LEU A 288 3.46 20.49 6.05
N ASN A 289 2.81 20.53 7.21
CA ASN A 289 3.27 21.32 8.36
C ASN A 289 2.97 20.59 9.68
N GLY A 290 3.53 21.11 10.77
CA GLY A 290 3.41 20.60 12.12
C GLY A 290 4.07 21.56 13.10
N ASN A 291 4.41 21.10 14.30
CA ASN A 291 5.11 21.91 15.29
C ASN A 291 6.64 22.00 15.06
N GLU A 292 7.15 21.29 14.06
CA GLU A 292 8.58 21.29 13.72
C GLU A 292 8.83 22.01 12.39
N ASP A 293 9.25 23.27 12.42
CA ASP A 293 9.54 24.10 11.24
C ASP A 293 10.47 23.39 10.23
N SER A 294 11.41 22.56 10.72
CA SER A 294 12.35 21.83 9.87
C SER A 294 11.71 20.76 8.98
N LYS A 295 10.47 20.38 9.29
CA LYS A 295 9.70 19.39 8.53
C LYS A 295 8.59 20.00 7.67
N GLU A 296 8.38 21.31 7.78
CA GLU A 296 7.43 22.02 6.93
C GLU A 296 7.87 22.05 5.47
N LYS A 297 6.93 21.77 4.57
CA LYS A 297 7.19 21.69 3.13
C LYS A 297 5.97 22.10 2.33
N GLU A 298 6.21 22.98 1.35
CA GLU A 298 5.29 23.19 0.24
C GLU A 298 5.87 22.56 -1.03
N ILE A 299 5.12 21.68 -1.68
CA ILE A 299 5.61 20.94 -2.84
C ILE A 299 4.63 21.10 -4.00
N HIS A 300 5.14 21.58 -5.15
CA HIS A 300 4.44 21.55 -6.43
C HIS A 300 5.07 20.50 -7.34
N GLY A 301 4.29 19.58 -7.83
CA GLY A 301 4.77 18.55 -8.74
C GLY A 301 3.98 18.47 -10.04
N VAL A 302 4.67 18.33 -11.15
CA VAL A 302 4.09 18.04 -12.47
C VAL A 302 4.80 16.86 -13.10
N GLY A 303 4.06 15.93 -13.69
CA GLY A 303 4.70 14.73 -14.22
C GLY A 303 3.83 13.85 -15.09
N PHE A 304 4.39 12.66 -15.37
CA PHE A 304 3.77 11.64 -16.19
C PHE A 304 3.81 10.28 -15.50
N GLU A 305 2.71 9.54 -15.67
CA GLU A 305 2.64 8.10 -15.36
C GLU A 305 2.38 7.34 -16.65
N TYR A 306 3.19 6.31 -16.89
CA TYR A 306 2.99 5.36 -17.99
C TYR A 306 3.02 3.92 -17.46
N LYS A 307 2.02 3.11 -17.84
CA LYS A 307 1.89 1.69 -17.49
C LYS A 307 2.04 0.82 -18.74
N PHE A 308 2.73 -0.29 -18.62
CA PHE A 308 2.92 -1.25 -19.72
C PHE A 308 2.65 -2.68 -19.27
#